data_5ad1b8cc2fc3a6a21ae09c2fb44eab74
#
_entry.id   5ad1b8cc2fc3a6a21ae09c2fb44eab74
#
_cell.length_a   1.000
_cell.length_b   1.000
_cell.length_c   1.000
_cell.angle_alpha   90.00
_cell.angle_beta   90.00
_cell.angle_gamma   90.00
#
_symmetry.space_group_name_H-M   'P 1'
#
loop_
_entity.id
_entity.type
_entity.pdbx_description
1 polymer ?
#
loop_
_entity_poly.entity_id
_entity_poly.type
_entity_poly.pdbx_seq_one_letter_code
_entity_poly.pdbx_strand_id
1 'polypeptide(L)'
;MLPARHTADGVFVRLNIPSHLQIPRGIDLRPANTGQQCFLDALLDPEISLITCYGKAGTGKTLLAVAAGLFMTGRQEFNGMTVSRPVVAMGDTLGFLPGTLNEKMHPWLQSIYDACELLMPLNPTKNEGGKPRPFSDRKKDAAVAATNGAAHNGHQHPIVKPYEQLIERGLLEIEALCYIRGRSIPNRFFVLDEAQQLTPLEAKTVVTRMSRGSKLVMVGDPAQIDNPYVDSRSNGLVYTRNRLRGHALTAHISLTKGERSPLAEIGASRM
;
A
#
# COMPACT_ATOMS: atom_id res chain seq x y z
N MET A 1 -18.38 -20.87 -7.98
CA MET A 1 -18.82 -20.31 -6.67
C MET A 1 -18.50 -18.81 -6.70
N LEU A 2 -19.50 -17.95 -6.44
CA LEU A 2 -19.27 -16.50 -6.42
C LEU A 2 -18.81 -16.09 -5.01
N PRO A 3 -17.77 -15.25 -4.88
CA PRO A 3 -17.35 -14.73 -3.59
C PRO A 3 -18.43 -13.78 -3.03
N ALA A 4 -18.73 -13.94 -1.76
CA ALA A 4 -19.73 -13.14 -1.04
C ALA A 4 -19.20 -12.83 0.37
N ARG A 5 -19.66 -11.71 0.95
CA ARG A 5 -19.44 -11.37 2.35
C ARG A 5 -20.73 -11.60 3.15
N HIS A 6 -20.58 -11.95 4.41
CA HIS A 6 -21.66 -12.04 5.36
C HIS A 6 -21.80 -10.69 6.09
N THR A 7 -22.98 -10.09 6.05
CA THR A 7 -23.27 -8.84 6.74
C THR A 7 -23.67 -9.08 8.20
N ALA A 8 -23.67 -8.03 9.01
CA ALA A 8 -24.09 -8.11 10.41
C ALA A 8 -25.55 -8.62 10.57
N ASP A 9 -26.39 -8.35 9.59
CA ASP A 9 -27.80 -8.77 9.55
C ASP A 9 -28.00 -10.23 9.10
N GLY A 10 -26.92 -10.98 8.95
CA GLY A 10 -26.98 -12.40 8.56
C GLY A 10 -27.20 -12.66 7.07
N VAL A 11 -27.08 -11.65 6.23
CA VAL A 11 -27.27 -11.76 4.78
C VAL A 11 -25.94 -11.97 4.05
N PHE A 12 -25.92 -12.85 3.04
CA PHE A 12 -24.78 -12.98 2.12
C PHE A 12 -24.95 -11.98 0.97
N VAL A 13 -24.01 -11.05 0.89
CA VAL A 13 -23.96 -10.05 -0.18
C VAL A 13 -22.80 -10.35 -1.10
N ARG A 14 -23.02 -10.33 -2.42
CA ARG A 14 -21.95 -10.47 -3.42
C ARG A 14 -20.93 -9.34 -3.23
N LEU A 15 -19.65 -9.67 -3.41
CA LEU A 15 -18.61 -8.65 -3.39
C LEU A 15 -18.86 -7.61 -4.49
N ASN A 16 -18.80 -6.33 -4.10
CA ASN A 16 -18.99 -5.20 -5.01
C ASN A 16 -17.63 -4.68 -5.49
N ILE A 17 -16.94 -5.49 -6.29
CA ILE A 17 -15.64 -5.12 -6.85
C ILE A 17 -15.74 -5.01 -8.37
N PRO A 18 -15.10 -4.02 -8.99
CA PRO A 18 -14.93 -3.99 -10.43
C PRO A 18 -14.07 -5.17 -10.89
N SER A 19 -14.26 -5.61 -12.13
CA SER A 19 -13.45 -6.68 -12.72
C SER A 19 -11.95 -6.34 -12.73
N HIS A 20 -11.63 -5.07 -12.77
CA HIS A 20 -10.28 -4.49 -12.67
C HIS A 20 -10.35 -3.07 -12.10
N LEU A 21 -9.30 -2.65 -11.41
CA LEU A 21 -9.10 -1.28 -10.97
C LEU A 21 -8.31 -0.52 -12.04
N GLN A 22 -8.95 0.42 -12.69
CA GLN A 22 -8.29 1.32 -13.64
C GLN A 22 -7.61 2.46 -12.87
N ILE A 23 -6.30 2.35 -12.70
CA ILE A 23 -5.53 3.37 -11.99
C ILE A 23 -5.31 4.56 -12.93
N PRO A 24 -5.61 5.80 -12.51
CA PRO A 24 -5.40 6.97 -13.34
C PRO A 24 -3.93 7.07 -13.80
N ARG A 25 -3.70 7.09 -15.11
CA ARG A 25 -2.36 7.06 -15.73
C ARG A 25 -1.51 5.84 -15.40
N GLY A 26 -2.14 4.77 -14.92
CA GLY A 26 -1.49 3.54 -14.50
C GLY A 26 -2.00 2.31 -15.23
N ILE A 27 -1.69 1.16 -14.64
CA ILE A 27 -2.11 -0.14 -15.14
C ILE A 27 -3.53 -0.49 -14.69
N ASP A 28 -4.16 -1.42 -15.39
CA ASP A 28 -5.35 -2.11 -14.93
C ASP A 28 -4.95 -3.22 -13.95
N LEU A 29 -5.33 -3.08 -12.69
CA LEU A 29 -5.05 -4.08 -11.66
C LEU A 29 -6.23 -5.03 -11.50
N ARG A 30 -5.94 -6.34 -11.48
CA ARG A 30 -6.92 -7.39 -11.19
C ARG A 30 -6.52 -8.19 -9.96
N PRO A 31 -7.46 -8.50 -9.05
CA PRO A 31 -7.19 -9.39 -7.94
C PRO A 31 -6.89 -10.81 -8.45
N ALA A 32 -5.80 -11.41 -7.97
CA ALA A 32 -5.33 -12.72 -8.40
C ALA A 32 -6.01 -13.89 -7.67
N ASN A 33 -6.63 -13.64 -6.52
CA ASN A 33 -7.29 -14.65 -5.69
C ASN A 33 -8.45 -14.08 -4.88
N THR A 34 -9.26 -14.95 -4.26
CA THR A 34 -10.45 -14.57 -3.48
C THR A 34 -10.11 -13.69 -2.27
N GLY A 35 -8.98 -13.93 -1.59
CA GLY A 35 -8.55 -13.07 -0.47
C GLY A 35 -8.31 -11.63 -0.92
N GLN A 36 -7.65 -11.44 -2.05
CA GLN A 36 -7.45 -10.13 -2.66
C GLN A 36 -8.77 -9.50 -3.12
N GLN A 37 -9.73 -10.29 -3.60
CA GLN A 37 -11.08 -9.82 -3.93
C GLN A 37 -11.80 -9.29 -2.68
N CYS A 38 -11.78 -10.04 -1.58
CA CYS A 38 -12.37 -9.60 -0.30
C CYS A 38 -11.67 -8.34 0.23
N PHE A 39 -10.36 -8.23 0.06
CA PHE A 39 -9.63 -7.04 0.47
C PHE A 39 -10.03 -5.81 -0.35
N LEU A 40 -10.13 -5.94 -1.67
CA LEU A 40 -10.60 -4.86 -2.54
C LEU A 40 -12.05 -4.46 -2.24
N ASP A 41 -12.95 -5.42 -1.98
CA ASP A 41 -14.32 -5.12 -1.58
C ASP A 41 -14.36 -4.23 -0.34
N ALA A 42 -13.59 -4.57 0.70
CA ALA A 42 -13.50 -3.75 1.91
C ALA A 42 -12.86 -2.38 1.66
N LEU A 43 -11.81 -2.31 0.82
CA LEU A 43 -11.13 -1.05 0.48
C LEU A 43 -12.07 -0.07 -0.24
N LEU A 44 -12.94 -0.58 -1.11
CA LEU A 44 -13.84 0.22 -1.93
C LEU A 44 -15.20 0.48 -1.25
N ASP A 45 -15.52 -0.20 -0.15
CA ASP A 45 -16.78 0.00 0.57
C ASP A 45 -16.78 1.35 1.31
N PRO A 46 -17.67 2.30 0.99
CA PRO A 46 -17.73 3.61 1.63
C PRO A 46 -18.08 3.57 3.13
N GLU A 47 -18.76 2.52 3.58
CA GLU A 47 -19.17 2.37 4.98
C GLU A 47 -18.02 1.91 5.89
N ILE A 48 -16.97 1.34 5.33
CA ILE A 48 -15.80 0.85 6.08
C ILE A 48 -14.77 1.98 6.19
N SER A 49 -14.57 2.48 7.40
CA SER A 49 -13.62 3.57 7.69
C SER A 49 -12.25 3.05 8.16
N LEU A 50 -12.18 1.84 8.71
CA LEU A 50 -10.93 1.21 9.15
C LEU A 50 -10.80 -0.21 8.61
N ILE A 51 -9.70 -0.47 7.93
CA ILE A 51 -9.37 -1.81 7.45
C ILE A 51 -8.03 -2.24 8.04
N THR A 52 -7.99 -3.46 8.59
CA THR A 52 -6.74 -4.13 8.98
C THR A 52 -6.51 -5.33 8.07
N CYS A 53 -5.33 -5.43 7.47
CA CYS A 53 -4.99 -6.53 6.57
C CYS A 53 -3.70 -7.22 7.00
N TYR A 54 -3.79 -8.51 7.30
CA TYR A 54 -2.65 -9.37 7.59
C TYR A 54 -2.24 -10.15 6.36
N GLY A 55 -0.95 -10.48 6.26
CA GLY A 55 -0.48 -11.40 5.24
C GLY A 55 1.04 -11.43 5.17
N LYS A 56 1.59 -12.56 4.77
CA LYS A 56 3.02 -12.72 4.52
C LYS A 56 3.51 -11.76 3.44
N ALA A 57 4.83 -11.59 3.36
CA ALA A 57 5.44 -10.85 2.25
C ALA A 57 4.99 -11.42 0.90
N GLY A 58 4.70 -10.55 -0.07
CA GLY A 58 4.31 -10.97 -1.42
C GLY A 58 2.85 -11.34 -1.63
N THR A 59 1.98 -11.17 -0.63
CA THR A 59 0.52 -11.39 -0.80
C THR A 59 -0.22 -10.21 -1.45
N GLY A 60 0.47 -9.10 -1.72
CA GLY A 60 -0.09 -7.93 -2.41
C GLY A 60 -0.75 -6.88 -1.50
N LYS A 61 -0.60 -6.96 -0.17
CA LYS A 61 -1.23 -6.02 0.79
C LYS A 61 -1.05 -4.54 0.41
N THR A 62 0.20 -4.11 0.40
CA THR A 62 0.58 -2.71 0.15
C THR A 62 0.20 -2.28 -1.26
N LEU A 63 0.46 -3.15 -2.26
CA LEU A 63 0.13 -2.88 -3.65
C LEU A 63 -1.37 -2.63 -3.85
N LEU A 64 -2.23 -3.50 -3.30
CA LEU A 64 -3.69 -3.38 -3.41
C LEU A 64 -4.22 -2.17 -2.65
N ALA A 65 -3.67 -1.88 -1.45
CA ALA A 65 -4.06 -0.72 -0.67
C ALA A 65 -3.72 0.60 -1.41
N VAL A 66 -2.50 0.69 -1.97
CA VAL A 66 -2.08 1.86 -2.77
C VAL A 66 -2.91 1.98 -4.04
N ALA A 67 -3.16 0.87 -4.74
CA ALA A 67 -3.98 0.85 -5.95
C ALA A 67 -5.41 1.34 -5.70
N ALA A 68 -6.06 0.86 -4.63
CA ALA A 68 -7.39 1.31 -4.25
C ALA A 68 -7.41 2.80 -3.88
N GLY A 69 -6.40 3.28 -3.13
CA GLY A 69 -6.27 4.69 -2.77
C GLY A 69 -6.11 5.59 -4.00
N LEU A 70 -5.27 5.22 -4.95
CA LEU A 70 -5.09 5.93 -6.22
C LEU A 70 -6.38 5.94 -7.06
N PHE A 71 -7.07 4.79 -7.13
CA PHE A 71 -8.35 4.66 -7.84
C PHE A 71 -9.42 5.58 -7.25
N MET A 72 -9.62 5.55 -5.93
CA MET A 72 -10.65 6.36 -5.25
C MET A 72 -10.31 7.85 -5.25
N THR A 73 -9.04 8.21 -5.09
CA THR A 73 -8.58 9.60 -5.22
C THR A 73 -8.77 10.12 -6.65
N GLY A 74 -8.50 9.29 -7.66
CA GLY A 74 -8.76 9.62 -9.07
C GLY A 74 -10.25 9.84 -9.38
N ARG A 75 -11.14 9.22 -8.63
CA ARG A 75 -12.60 9.42 -8.68
C ARG A 75 -13.09 10.58 -7.82
N GLN A 76 -12.18 11.29 -7.15
CA GLN A 76 -12.50 12.40 -6.24
C GLN A 76 -13.36 11.99 -5.02
N GLU A 77 -13.33 10.71 -4.65
CA GLU A 77 -14.00 10.22 -3.44
C GLU A 77 -13.24 10.62 -2.17
N PHE A 78 -11.93 10.90 -2.30
CA PHE A 78 -11.07 11.50 -1.29
C PHE A 78 -10.31 12.69 -1.87
N ASN A 79 -9.97 13.67 -1.04
CA ASN A 79 -9.17 14.83 -1.44
C ASN A 79 -7.72 14.46 -1.83
N GLY A 80 -7.29 13.26 -1.45
CA GLY A 80 -5.99 12.69 -1.76
C GLY A 80 -5.73 11.44 -0.93
N MET A 81 -4.61 10.79 -1.20
CA MET A 81 -4.15 9.68 -0.37
C MET A 81 -2.83 10.01 0.32
N THR A 82 -2.62 9.40 1.48
CA THR A 82 -1.34 9.43 2.21
C THR A 82 -0.90 7.98 2.42
N VAL A 83 0.34 7.68 2.11
CA VAL A 83 0.97 6.41 2.46
C VAL A 83 2.05 6.68 3.48
N SER A 84 1.95 6.03 4.61
CA SER A 84 2.87 6.22 5.72
C SER A 84 3.43 4.88 6.20
N ARG A 85 4.65 4.92 6.74
CA ARG A 85 5.32 3.75 7.30
C ARG A 85 6.01 4.13 8.62
N PRO A 86 5.93 3.28 9.66
CA PRO A 86 6.73 3.44 10.85
C PRO A 86 8.23 3.33 10.52
N VAL A 87 9.04 4.14 11.16
CA VAL A 87 10.49 4.07 11.06
C VAL A 87 11.00 3.34 12.27
N VAL A 88 11.51 2.14 12.06
CA VAL A 88 12.21 1.35 13.07
C VAL A 88 13.69 1.43 12.74
N ALA A 89 14.48 2.01 13.63
CA ALA A 89 15.92 2.03 13.49
C ALA A 89 16.46 0.62 13.70
N MET A 90 16.89 -0.03 12.63
CA MET A 90 17.65 -1.29 12.71
C MET A 90 19.13 -0.93 12.94
N GLY A 91 19.60 -1.07 14.19
CA GLY A 91 21.00 -0.78 14.53
C GLY A 91 21.27 0.71 14.85
N ASP A 92 22.53 1.13 14.73
CA ASP A 92 22.97 2.45 15.11
C ASP A 92 22.16 3.59 14.51
N THR A 93 21.88 4.54 15.37
CA THR A 93 20.99 5.70 15.18
C THR A 93 21.19 6.41 13.82
N LEU A 94 20.08 6.88 13.22
CA LEU A 94 19.99 7.81 12.08
C LEU A 94 20.93 9.06 12.17
N GLY A 95 21.79 9.14 13.18
CA GLY A 95 22.47 10.34 13.62
C GLY A 95 23.42 11.01 12.63
N PHE A 96 24.01 10.29 11.67
CA PHE A 96 25.13 10.82 10.88
C PHE A 96 25.03 10.68 9.35
N LEU A 97 23.89 10.31 8.79
CA LEU A 97 23.73 10.40 7.34
C LEU A 97 23.63 11.88 6.93
N PRO A 98 24.46 12.36 5.96
CA PRO A 98 24.32 13.71 5.41
C PRO A 98 23.01 13.84 4.64
N GLY A 99 22.42 15.02 4.61
CA GLY A 99 21.20 15.31 3.85
C GLY A 99 20.03 15.76 4.72
N THR A 100 18.96 16.19 4.05
CA THR A 100 17.69 16.57 4.66
C THR A 100 17.02 15.36 5.31
N LEU A 101 16.10 15.57 6.24
CA LEU A 101 15.38 14.50 6.91
C LEU A 101 14.61 13.63 5.89
N ASN A 102 14.04 14.23 4.84
CA ASN A 102 13.36 13.50 3.76
C ASN A 102 14.31 12.57 2.99
N GLU A 103 15.51 13.04 2.65
CA GLU A 103 16.52 12.20 1.99
C GLU A 103 16.95 11.03 2.88
N LYS A 104 17.10 11.27 4.16
CA LYS A 104 17.42 10.23 5.15
C LYS A 104 16.31 9.19 5.27
N MET A 105 15.04 9.58 5.10
CA MET A 105 13.88 8.69 5.21
C MET A 105 13.58 7.90 3.94
N HIS A 106 14.14 8.32 2.79
CA HIS A 106 13.88 7.72 1.49
C HIS A 106 14.08 6.18 1.45
N PRO A 107 15.15 5.60 2.05
CA PRO A 107 15.36 4.15 2.05
C PRO A 107 14.20 3.36 2.69
N TRP A 108 13.58 3.88 3.75
CA TRP A 108 12.44 3.23 4.41
C TRP A 108 11.15 3.32 3.60
N LEU A 109 11.03 4.33 2.74
CA LEU A 109 9.85 4.55 1.90
C LEU A 109 10.00 3.92 0.51
N GLN A 110 11.15 3.35 0.18
CA GLN A 110 11.47 2.82 -1.16
C GLN A 110 10.45 1.79 -1.64
N SER A 111 9.99 0.89 -0.77
CA SER A 111 8.98 -0.12 -1.13
C SER A 111 7.63 0.48 -1.55
N ILE A 112 7.30 1.69 -1.05
CA ILE A 112 6.10 2.42 -1.42
C ILE A 112 6.30 3.07 -2.80
N TYR A 113 7.48 3.68 -3.03
CA TYR A 113 7.83 4.22 -4.36
C TYR A 113 7.84 3.12 -5.42
N ASP A 114 8.40 1.94 -5.11
CA ASP A 114 8.39 0.78 -6.00
C ASP A 114 6.95 0.32 -6.34
N ALA A 115 6.05 0.34 -5.37
CA ALA A 115 4.64 0.04 -5.60
C ALA A 115 3.98 1.09 -6.51
N CYS A 116 4.27 2.38 -6.32
CA CYS A 116 3.78 3.45 -7.19
C CYS A 116 4.33 3.32 -8.61
N GLU A 117 5.60 2.99 -8.79
CA GLU A 117 6.21 2.77 -10.11
C GLU A 117 5.59 1.56 -10.84
N LEU A 118 5.31 0.49 -10.09
CA LEU A 118 4.65 -0.70 -10.65
C LEU A 118 3.23 -0.38 -11.12
N LEU A 119 2.50 0.42 -10.35
CA LEU A 119 1.12 0.80 -10.65
C LEU A 119 1.01 1.86 -11.75
N MET A 120 1.99 2.76 -11.84
CA MET A 120 2.04 3.88 -12.78
C MET A 120 3.38 3.91 -13.54
N PRO A 121 3.63 2.95 -14.45
CA PRO A 121 4.86 2.93 -15.24
C PRO A 121 4.90 4.11 -16.21
N LEU A 122 6.11 4.60 -16.53
CA LEU A 122 6.35 5.70 -17.47
C LEU A 122 5.71 5.47 -18.85
N ASN A 123 5.72 4.24 -19.32
CA ASN A 123 5.09 3.80 -20.55
C ASN A 123 4.09 2.69 -20.22
N PRO A 124 2.83 3.02 -19.92
CA PRO A 124 1.81 2.00 -19.77
C PRO A 124 1.62 1.32 -21.14
N THR A 125 2.18 0.12 -21.29
CA THR A 125 1.89 -0.71 -22.47
C THR A 125 0.37 -0.95 -22.46
N LYS A 126 -0.33 -0.46 -23.48
CA LYS A 126 -1.72 -0.85 -23.72
C LYS A 126 -1.73 -2.37 -23.72
N ASN A 127 -2.46 -2.96 -22.78
CA ASN A 127 -2.71 -4.41 -22.78
C ASN A 127 -3.60 -4.75 -23.98
N GLU A 128 -3.01 -4.78 -25.18
CA GLU A 128 -3.59 -5.46 -26.31
C GLU A 128 -3.42 -6.95 -26.02
N GLY A 129 -4.45 -7.57 -25.44
CA GLY A 129 -4.74 -9.01 -25.51
C GLY A 129 -3.63 -10.04 -25.22
N GLY A 130 -2.51 -9.66 -24.63
CA GLY A 130 -1.34 -10.50 -24.44
C GLY A 130 -1.20 -11.01 -23.00
N LYS A 131 -0.80 -12.28 -22.84
CA LYS A 131 -0.46 -12.91 -21.55
C LYS A 131 0.49 -12.02 -20.75
N PRO A 132 0.36 -11.95 -19.40
CA PRO A 132 1.26 -11.17 -18.56
C PRO A 132 2.71 -11.60 -18.78
N ARG A 133 3.58 -10.67 -19.20
CA ARG A 133 5.01 -10.95 -19.35
C ARG A 133 5.64 -11.16 -17.97
N PRO A 134 6.52 -12.16 -17.81
CA PRO A 134 7.23 -12.42 -16.57
C PRO A 134 8.07 -11.18 -16.15
N PHE A 135 8.19 -10.97 -14.87
CA PHE A 135 8.92 -9.83 -14.26
C PHE A 135 10.39 -9.73 -14.70
N SER A 136 11.01 -10.86 -15.12
CA SER A 136 12.38 -10.95 -15.65
C SER A 136 12.62 -10.16 -16.93
N ASP A 137 11.60 -10.02 -17.78
CA ASP A 137 11.77 -9.37 -19.10
C ASP A 137 11.70 -7.85 -19.01
N ARG A 138 11.02 -7.32 -17.97
CA ARG A 138 10.93 -5.86 -17.74
C ARG A 138 12.25 -5.21 -17.36
N LYS A 139 13.17 -5.95 -16.73
CA LYS A 139 14.52 -5.44 -16.42
C LYS A 139 15.40 -5.27 -17.66
N LYS A 140 15.16 -6.05 -18.71
CA LYS A 140 15.91 -5.92 -19.97
C LYS A 140 15.53 -4.67 -20.75
N ASP A 141 14.24 -4.30 -20.75
CA ASP A 141 13.75 -3.09 -21.43
C ASP A 141 14.29 -1.81 -20.76
N ALA A 142 14.42 -1.80 -19.43
CA ALA A 142 15.03 -0.69 -18.69
C ALA A 142 16.56 -0.56 -18.96
N ALA A 143 17.26 -1.69 -19.13
CA ALA A 143 18.68 -1.69 -19.45
C ALA A 143 18.97 -1.25 -20.91
N VAL A 144 18.08 -1.60 -21.84
CA VAL A 144 18.19 -1.19 -23.27
C VAL A 144 17.89 0.30 -23.43
N ALA A 145 16.96 0.87 -22.63
CA ALA A 145 16.69 2.31 -22.62
C ALA A 145 17.89 3.14 -22.10
N ALA A 146 18.69 2.56 -21.19
CA ALA A 146 19.88 3.21 -20.65
C ALA A 146 21.11 3.19 -21.59
N THR A 147 21.17 2.26 -22.55
CA THR A 147 22.31 2.11 -23.46
C THR A 147 22.19 2.85 -24.80
N ASN A 148 20.99 3.31 -25.18
CA ASN A 148 20.76 4.04 -26.43
C ASN A 148 20.85 5.57 -26.31
N GLY A 149 21.44 6.08 -25.24
CA GLY A 149 21.58 7.51 -24.92
C GLY A 149 22.94 8.12 -25.30
N ALA A 150 23.54 7.76 -26.47
CA ALA A 150 24.68 8.49 -26.96
C ALA A 150 24.29 9.37 -28.18
N ALA A 151 24.45 10.70 -27.96
CA ALA A 151 24.45 11.78 -28.96
C ALA A 151 23.06 12.28 -29.46
N HIS A 152 22.40 13.15 -28.65
CA HIS A 152 21.79 14.33 -29.22
C HIS A 152 21.78 15.45 -28.15
N ASN A 153 22.43 16.57 -28.44
CA ASN A 153 22.40 17.83 -27.69
C ASN A 153 20.97 18.43 -27.82
N GLY A 154 20.10 18.04 -26.91
CA GLY A 154 18.81 18.66 -26.69
C GLY A 154 18.59 18.67 -25.18
N HIS A 155 18.13 19.78 -24.61
CA HIS A 155 17.75 19.90 -23.21
C HIS A 155 16.80 18.77 -22.86
N GLN A 156 17.34 17.68 -22.28
CA GLN A 156 16.52 16.59 -21.74
C GLN A 156 15.83 17.13 -20.50
N HIS A 157 14.55 17.49 -20.63
CA HIS A 157 13.70 17.66 -19.47
C HIS A 157 13.76 16.37 -18.66
N PRO A 158 14.00 16.42 -17.35
CA PRO A 158 14.01 15.23 -16.52
C PRO A 158 12.67 14.50 -16.70
N ILE A 159 12.72 13.20 -16.96
CA ILE A 159 11.53 12.37 -17.15
C ILE A 159 10.83 12.30 -15.79
N VAL A 160 9.77 13.08 -15.60
CA VAL A 160 8.96 13.12 -14.37
C VAL A 160 8.10 11.85 -14.32
N LYS A 161 8.23 11.07 -13.26
CA LYS A 161 7.42 9.86 -13.06
C LYS A 161 5.96 10.23 -12.80
N PRO A 162 4.97 9.43 -13.28
CA PRO A 162 3.55 9.78 -13.14
C PRO A 162 3.09 10.02 -11.70
N TYR A 163 3.62 9.28 -10.72
CA TYR A 163 3.29 9.47 -9.32
C TYR A 163 3.88 10.77 -8.72
N GLU A 164 5.02 11.27 -9.24
CA GLU A 164 5.62 12.55 -8.82
C GLU A 164 4.67 13.70 -9.12
N GLN A 165 3.96 13.66 -10.26
CA GLN A 165 2.93 14.66 -10.58
C GLN A 165 1.75 14.63 -9.60
N LEU A 166 1.42 13.47 -9.02
CA LEU A 166 0.39 13.38 -7.98
C LEU A 166 0.89 13.96 -6.66
N ILE A 167 2.17 13.77 -6.35
CA ILE A 167 2.82 14.36 -5.16
C ILE A 167 2.83 15.89 -5.28
N GLU A 168 3.27 16.43 -6.42
CA GLU A 168 3.28 17.89 -6.67
C GLU A 168 1.89 18.53 -6.55
N ARG A 169 0.84 17.81 -6.92
CA ARG A 169 -0.56 18.24 -6.78
C ARG A 169 -1.15 18.03 -5.39
N GLY A 170 -0.42 17.46 -4.44
CA GLY A 170 -0.93 17.09 -3.11
C GLY A 170 -1.97 15.97 -3.10
N LEU A 171 -2.13 15.25 -4.22
CA LEU A 171 -3.05 14.11 -4.34
C LEU A 171 -2.45 12.82 -3.76
N LEU A 172 -1.13 12.72 -3.73
CA LEU A 172 -0.37 11.63 -3.10
C LEU A 172 0.65 12.23 -2.14
N GLU A 173 0.63 11.79 -0.90
CA GLU A 173 1.66 12.08 0.10
C GLU A 173 2.33 10.76 0.51
N ILE A 174 3.65 10.73 0.53
CA ILE A 174 4.44 9.60 1.02
C ILE A 174 5.31 10.13 2.14
N GLU A 175 5.00 9.75 3.38
CA GLU A 175 5.65 10.32 4.56
C GLU A 175 5.91 9.28 5.65
N ALA A 176 6.92 9.54 6.48
CA ALA A 176 7.13 8.76 7.69
C ALA A 176 6.07 9.08 8.75
N LEU A 177 5.70 8.07 9.54
CA LEU A 177 4.64 8.19 10.55
C LEU A 177 4.89 9.28 11.61
N CYS A 178 6.15 9.63 11.88
CA CYS A 178 6.49 10.67 12.86
C CYS A 178 5.88 12.05 12.50
N TYR A 179 5.60 12.35 11.24
CA TYR A 179 5.01 13.62 10.80
C TYR A 179 3.50 13.73 11.05
N ILE A 180 2.82 12.66 11.44
CA ILE A 180 1.37 12.66 11.71
C ILE A 180 1.03 13.27 13.07
N ARG A 181 1.99 13.35 13.99
CA ARG A 181 1.74 13.85 15.33
C ARG A 181 1.23 15.30 15.31
N GLY A 182 0.12 15.58 16.00
CA GLY A 182 -0.50 16.91 16.08
C GLY A 182 -1.39 17.29 14.88
N ARG A 183 -1.42 16.48 13.81
CA ARG A 183 -2.28 16.72 12.64
C ARG A 183 -3.62 16.00 12.80
N SER A 184 -4.66 16.59 12.24
CA SER A 184 -5.95 15.96 11.97
C SER A 184 -6.01 15.62 10.47
N ILE A 185 -6.53 14.47 10.11
CA ILE A 185 -6.48 13.94 8.73
C ILE A 185 -7.91 13.83 8.20
N PRO A 186 -8.48 14.90 7.59
CA PRO A 186 -9.81 14.85 7.03
C PRO A 186 -9.83 14.40 5.56
N ASN A 187 -10.86 13.68 5.15
CA ASN A 187 -11.17 13.35 3.75
C ASN A 187 -10.00 12.72 2.97
N ARG A 188 -9.19 11.87 3.64
CA ARG A 188 -8.04 11.21 3.01
C ARG A 188 -8.15 9.70 3.05
N PHE A 189 -7.66 9.06 2.00
CA PHE A 189 -7.41 7.63 2.00
C PHE A 189 -6.00 7.40 2.58
N PHE A 190 -5.92 6.92 3.82
CA PHE A 190 -4.68 6.79 4.56
C PHE A 190 -4.23 5.32 4.62
N VAL A 191 -3.07 5.01 4.04
CA VAL A 191 -2.45 3.69 4.10
C VAL A 191 -1.29 3.72 5.08
N LEU A 192 -1.34 2.86 6.08
CA LEU A 192 -0.27 2.61 7.04
C LEU A 192 0.35 1.25 6.74
N ASP A 193 1.49 1.27 6.09
CA ASP A 193 2.27 0.08 5.76
C ASP A 193 3.14 -0.36 6.95
N GLU A 194 3.46 -1.64 7.06
CA GLU A 194 4.22 -2.25 8.17
C GLU A 194 3.64 -1.90 9.55
N ALA A 195 2.32 -1.89 9.68
CA ALA A 195 1.62 -1.47 10.89
C ALA A 195 1.88 -2.38 12.11
N GLN A 196 2.45 -3.58 11.92
CA GLN A 196 2.91 -4.45 13.00
C GLN A 196 4.14 -3.89 13.74
N GLN A 197 4.82 -2.92 13.16
CA GLN A 197 5.96 -2.26 13.83
C GLN A 197 5.50 -1.23 14.89
N LEU A 198 4.22 -0.89 14.94
CA LEU A 198 3.69 0.05 15.92
C LEU A 198 3.46 -0.58 17.27
N THR A 199 3.68 0.21 18.31
CA THR A 199 3.13 -0.07 19.65
C THR A 199 1.60 0.15 19.66
N PRO A 200 0.86 -0.45 20.59
CA PRO A 200 -0.57 -0.18 20.77
C PRO A 200 -0.93 1.30 20.96
N LEU A 201 -0.05 2.05 21.63
CA LEU A 201 -0.25 3.48 21.89
C LEU A 201 -0.12 4.31 20.61
N GLU A 202 0.87 3.99 19.77
CA GLU A 202 1.04 4.64 18.47
C GLU A 202 -0.12 4.33 17.53
N ALA A 203 -0.57 3.07 17.47
CA ALA A 203 -1.74 2.68 16.69
C ALA A 203 -2.99 3.43 17.13
N LYS A 204 -3.25 3.53 18.44
CA LYS A 204 -4.34 4.35 19.00
C LYS A 204 -4.20 5.81 18.55
N THR A 205 -2.99 6.35 18.58
CA THR A 205 -2.72 7.75 18.16
C THR A 205 -3.11 7.94 16.69
N VAL A 206 -2.72 7.03 15.79
CA VAL A 206 -3.09 7.11 14.36
C VAL A 206 -4.60 7.04 14.17
N VAL A 207 -5.26 6.05 14.75
CA VAL A 207 -6.72 5.88 14.64
C VAL A 207 -7.46 7.14 15.08
N THR A 208 -7.03 7.78 16.19
CA THR A 208 -7.69 8.98 16.73
C THR A 208 -7.39 10.27 15.95
N ARG A 209 -6.48 10.25 14.97
CA ARG A 209 -6.20 11.36 14.03
C ARG A 209 -7.09 11.34 12.79
N MET A 210 -7.71 10.21 12.51
CA MET A 210 -8.65 10.11 11.38
C MET A 210 -9.87 10.98 11.67
N SER A 211 -10.11 11.93 10.78
CA SER A 211 -11.26 12.83 10.85
C SER A 211 -12.37 12.35 9.92
N ARG A 212 -13.48 13.08 9.91
CA ARG A 212 -14.63 12.76 9.08
C ARG A 212 -14.25 12.59 7.62
N GLY A 213 -14.80 11.58 6.98
CA GLY A 213 -14.58 11.28 5.55
C GLY A 213 -13.26 10.57 5.26
N SER A 214 -12.43 10.27 6.27
CA SER A 214 -11.17 9.54 6.03
C SER A 214 -11.34 8.04 6.19
N LYS A 215 -10.54 7.29 5.44
CA LYS A 215 -10.41 5.84 5.52
C LYS A 215 -8.98 5.48 5.92
N LEU A 216 -8.82 4.68 6.97
CA LEU A 216 -7.54 4.15 7.42
C LEU A 216 -7.39 2.68 7.02
N VAL A 217 -6.31 2.38 6.32
CA VAL A 217 -5.92 1.04 5.91
C VAL A 217 -4.60 0.68 6.57
N MET A 218 -4.63 -0.25 7.53
CA MET A 218 -3.43 -0.73 8.21
C MET A 218 -3.05 -2.10 7.63
N VAL A 219 -1.89 -2.19 7.02
CA VAL A 219 -1.39 -3.44 6.42
C VAL A 219 -0.10 -3.87 7.08
N GLY A 220 0.13 -5.18 7.18
CA GLY A 220 1.37 -5.70 7.77
C GLY A 220 1.41 -7.21 7.91
N ASP A 221 2.52 -7.70 8.44
CA ASP A 221 2.73 -9.10 8.77
C ASP A 221 3.11 -9.23 10.25
N PRO A 222 2.20 -9.72 11.12
CA PRO A 222 2.49 -9.88 12.55
C PRO A 222 3.66 -10.82 12.87
N ALA A 223 4.12 -11.62 11.91
CA ALA A 223 5.28 -12.49 12.07
C ALA A 223 6.62 -11.78 11.78
N GLN A 224 6.59 -10.62 11.11
CA GLN A 224 7.79 -9.85 10.74
C GLN A 224 7.92 -8.62 11.65
N ILE A 225 8.49 -8.82 12.83
CA ILE A 225 8.68 -7.78 13.85
C ILE A 225 10.16 -7.39 13.92
N ASP A 226 10.44 -6.12 13.65
CA ASP A 226 11.76 -5.51 13.79
C ASP A 226 11.84 -4.60 15.03
N ASN A 227 10.68 -4.11 15.49
CA ASN A 227 10.59 -3.23 16.66
C ASN A 227 10.74 -4.05 17.95
N PRO A 228 11.79 -3.82 18.77
CA PRO A 228 12.05 -4.58 20.00
C PRO A 228 11.00 -4.37 21.11
N TYR A 229 10.13 -3.38 20.98
CA TYR A 229 9.11 -3.05 21.99
C TYR A 229 7.76 -3.72 21.75
N VAL A 230 7.63 -4.51 20.70
CA VAL A 230 6.38 -5.23 20.36
C VAL A 230 6.66 -6.66 19.95
N ASP A 231 5.63 -7.50 19.99
CA ASP A 231 5.69 -8.89 19.54
C ASP A 231 4.52 -9.21 18.59
N SER A 232 4.47 -10.45 18.09
CA SER A 232 3.45 -10.91 17.15
C SER A 232 2.01 -10.85 17.68
N ARG A 233 1.80 -10.71 18.98
CA ARG A 233 0.49 -10.66 19.64
C ARG A 233 0.15 -9.29 20.22
N SER A 234 1.15 -8.46 20.52
CA SER A 234 1.01 -7.18 21.23
C SER A 234 1.36 -5.96 20.40
N ASN A 235 1.50 -6.09 19.08
CA ASN A 235 1.78 -4.98 18.18
C ASN A 235 0.51 -4.16 17.83
N GLY A 236 0.73 -2.96 17.29
CA GLY A 236 -0.35 -2.01 16.98
C GLY A 236 -1.40 -2.53 15.99
N LEU A 237 -0.98 -3.34 14.99
CA LEU A 237 -1.89 -3.90 14.00
C LEU A 237 -2.83 -4.94 14.63
N VAL A 238 -2.28 -5.87 15.42
CA VAL A 238 -3.05 -6.89 16.14
C VAL A 238 -3.93 -6.26 17.22
N TYR A 239 -3.40 -5.28 17.95
CA TYR A 239 -4.16 -4.52 18.95
C TYR A 239 -5.39 -3.85 18.33
N THR A 240 -5.20 -3.12 17.24
CA THR A 240 -6.29 -2.41 16.55
C THR A 240 -7.37 -3.38 16.07
N ARG A 241 -6.98 -4.46 15.41
CA ARG A 241 -7.90 -5.51 14.97
C ARG A 241 -8.71 -6.08 16.13
N ASN A 242 -8.04 -6.45 17.23
CA ASN A 242 -8.71 -7.11 18.36
C ASN A 242 -9.66 -6.18 19.10
N ARG A 243 -9.33 -4.90 19.23
CA ARG A 243 -10.15 -3.90 19.92
C ARG A 243 -11.37 -3.44 19.13
N LEU A 244 -11.26 -3.44 17.81
CA LEU A 244 -12.32 -2.91 16.93
C LEU A 244 -13.03 -4.00 16.13
N ARG A 245 -12.72 -5.27 16.40
CA ARG A 245 -13.37 -6.41 15.74
C ARG A 245 -14.89 -6.39 15.99
N GLY A 246 -15.64 -6.54 14.90
CA GLY A 246 -17.11 -6.58 14.94
C GLY A 246 -17.78 -5.22 14.98
N HIS A 247 -17.02 -4.12 14.98
CA HIS A 247 -17.60 -2.80 14.82
C HIS A 247 -18.01 -2.55 13.37
N ALA A 248 -19.17 -1.94 13.12
CA ALA A 248 -19.73 -1.74 11.78
C ALA A 248 -18.81 -0.96 10.82
N LEU A 249 -17.99 -0.04 11.35
CA LEU A 249 -17.05 0.76 10.55
C LEU A 249 -15.74 0.03 10.21
N THR A 250 -15.59 -1.25 10.60
CA THR A 250 -14.28 -1.92 10.51
C THR A 250 -14.36 -3.23 9.75
N ALA A 251 -13.31 -3.51 8.98
CA ALA A 251 -13.09 -4.81 8.33
C ALA A 251 -11.72 -5.37 8.67
N HIS A 252 -11.63 -6.71 8.73
CA HIS A 252 -10.38 -7.41 8.88
C HIS A 252 -10.23 -8.50 7.83
N ILE A 253 -9.13 -8.46 7.09
CA ILE A 253 -8.81 -9.40 6.03
C ILE A 253 -7.46 -10.08 6.30
N SER A 254 -7.37 -11.38 6.00
CA SER A 254 -6.11 -12.12 6.01
C SER A 254 -5.80 -12.64 4.61
N LEU A 255 -4.67 -12.22 4.06
CA LEU A 255 -4.16 -12.70 2.78
C LEU A 255 -3.19 -13.84 3.04
N THR A 256 -3.56 -15.05 2.64
CA THR A 256 -2.78 -16.27 2.91
C THR A 256 -1.94 -16.73 1.73
N LYS A 257 -2.32 -16.33 0.50
CA LYS A 257 -1.66 -16.78 -0.73
C LYS A 257 -0.67 -15.73 -1.22
N GLY A 258 0.60 -16.13 -1.35
CA GLY A 258 1.64 -15.31 -2.00
C GLY A 258 1.48 -15.33 -3.52
N GLU A 259 1.73 -14.21 -4.17
CA GLU A 259 1.65 -14.04 -5.63
C GLU A 259 3.01 -13.56 -6.21
N ARG A 260 4.10 -13.81 -5.49
CA ARG A 260 5.48 -13.55 -5.95
C ARG A 260 6.06 -14.78 -6.68
N SER A 261 7.34 -15.05 -6.51
CA SER A 261 8.01 -16.20 -7.11
C SER A 261 7.90 -17.43 -6.22
N PRO A 262 7.98 -18.67 -6.79
CA PRO A 262 8.03 -19.91 -6.00
C PRO A 262 9.14 -19.91 -4.95
N LEU A 263 10.30 -19.30 -5.24
CA LEU A 263 11.40 -19.17 -4.28
C LEU A 263 11.01 -18.30 -3.08
N ALA A 264 10.31 -17.17 -3.31
CA ALA A 264 9.85 -16.31 -2.22
C ALA A 264 8.80 -17.01 -1.34
N GLU A 265 7.96 -17.87 -1.92
CA GLU A 265 6.96 -18.64 -1.20
C GLU A 265 7.63 -19.73 -0.31
N ILE A 266 8.62 -20.43 -0.84
CA ILE A 266 9.41 -21.41 -0.09
C ILE A 266 10.14 -20.70 1.07
N GLY A 267 10.80 -19.57 0.84
CA GLY A 267 11.46 -18.78 1.87
C GLY A 267 10.50 -18.39 2.99
N ALA A 268 9.36 -17.78 2.64
CA ALA A 268 8.36 -17.35 3.61
C ALA A 268 7.67 -18.49 4.39
N SER A 269 7.76 -19.74 3.90
CA SER A 269 7.14 -20.89 4.58
C SER A 269 8.11 -21.72 5.41
N ARG A 270 9.43 -21.66 5.13
CA ARG A 270 10.45 -22.54 5.72
C ARG A 270 11.49 -21.83 6.57
N MET A 271 11.61 -20.53 6.46
CA MET A 271 12.51 -19.66 7.23
C MET A 271 11.72 -18.82 8.22
#